data_2a65214230e73126ea771736b941756c
#
_entry.id   2a65214230e73126ea771736b941756c
#
_cell.length_a   1.000
_cell.length_b   1.000
_cell.length_c   1.000
_cell.angle_alpha   90.00
_cell.angle_beta   90.00
_cell.angle_gamma   90.00
#
_symmetry.space_group_name_H-M   'P 1'
#
loop_
_entity.id
_entity.type
_entity.pdbx_description
1 polymer ?
#
loop_
_entity_poly.entity_id
_entity_poly.type
_entity_poly.pdbx_seq_one_letter_code
_entity_poly.pdbx_strand_id
1 'polypeptide(L)'
;MNPNIGLRLHDAAGVTLEDRIRNARAQGFTCVHIAMSKVIPGFKMSDAPALLTEELAAEVRGLLEKYGVECVLLGCYLNLASPDLEAHEKTLEIYKAHLRFAKWIGAKMVGTETGAPNTGYKTCPECYTEEALQLFIERVTPVVRYAEELGQMFSIEPVVRHIVSTPERCQRVIEHFNSPCLRVILDAVNLLDRDNAPHAQEVVADAVSRLGQYAELLHIKDFIPENTPRCIEAQATVANVDMFSGLLSIACGLGDMNYKPLTELAMARSIPMTLENTNPGNAEAARIHLEKIALLH
;
A
#
# COMPACT_ATOMS: atom_id res chain seq x y z
N MET A 1 -22.19 10.14 -2.90
CA MET A 1 -21.63 8.80 -3.20
C MET A 1 -21.02 8.29 -1.91
N ASN A 2 -21.18 7.02 -1.56
CA ASN A 2 -20.55 6.50 -0.35
C ASN A 2 -19.05 6.26 -0.60
N PRO A 3 -18.17 6.56 0.37
CA PRO A 3 -16.75 6.29 0.24
C PRO A 3 -16.47 4.77 0.13
N ASN A 4 -15.57 4.37 -0.77
CA ASN A 4 -15.12 2.99 -0.89
C ASN A 4 -13.98 2.74 0.10
N ILE A 5 -14.31 2.20 1.27
CA ILE A 5 -13.33 1.96 2.35
C ILE A 5 -13.05 0.46 2.46
N GLY A 6 -11.79 0.13 2.35
CA GLY A 6 -11.25 -1.23 2.43
C GLY A 6 -10.37 -1.47 3.65
N LEU A 7 -9.92 -2.71 3.74
CA LEU A 7 -9.10 -3.20 4.84
C LEU A 7 -7.91 -3.98 4.29
N ARG A 8 -6.76 -3.85 4.90
CA ARG A 8 -5.65 -4.79 4.76
C ARG A 8 -6.11 -6.15 5.31
N LEU A 9 -6.27 -7.16 4.43
CA LEU A 9 -7.00 -8.39 4.78
C LEU A 9 -6.37 -9.20 5.93
N HIS A 10 -5.06 -9.08 6.13
CA HIS A 10 -4.40 -9.72 7.28
C HIS A 10 -4.69 -9.04 8.63
N ASP A 11 -5.29 -7.86 8.64
CA ASP A 11 -5.79 -7.19 9.85
C ASP A 11 -7.20 -7.68 10.24
N ALA A 12 -7.90 -8.38 9.33
CA ALA A 12 -9.18 -9.00 9.66
C ALA A 12 -9.00 -10.27 10.51
N ALA A 13 -9.97 -10.53 11.38
CA ALA A 13 -10.05 -11.79 12.12
C ALA A 13 -10.23 -12.99 11.18
N GLY A 14 -9.59 -14.12 11.50
CA GLY A 14 -9.77 -15.36 10.76
C GLY A 14 -8.47 -16.14 10.60
N VAL A 15 -8.62 -17.45 10.39
CA VAL A 15 -7.50 -18.36 10.15
C VAL A 15 -7.31 -18.61 8.65
N THR A 16 -8.43 -18.79 7.94
CA THR A 16 -8.44 -19.01 6.49
C THR A 16 -8.67 -17.70 5.74
N LEU A 17 -8.34 -17.71 4.44
CA LEU A 17 -8.63 -16.59 3.54
C LEU A 17 -10.14 -16.28 3.53
N GLU A 18 -10.97 -17.32 3.48
CA GLU A 18 -12.43 -17.18 3.50
C GLU A 18 -12.93 -16.53 4.79
N ASP A 19 -12.42 -16.96 5.95
CA ASP A 19 -12.79 -16.35 7.24
C ASP A 19 -12.50 -14.86 7.27
N ARG A 20 -11.32 -14.46 6.78
CA ARG A 20 -10.90 -13.06 6.75
C ARG A 20 -11.76 -12.21 5.83
N ILE A 21 -12.08 -12.68 4.62
CA ILE A 21 -12.96 -11.99 3.67
C ILE A 21 -14.36 -11.85 4.26
N ARG A 22 -14.92 -12.93 4.81
CA ARG A 22 -16.24 -12.92 5.46
C ARG A 22 -16.28 -11.91 6.61
N ASN A 23 -15.27 -11.91 7.47
CA ASN A 23 -15.22 -11.03 8.64
C ASN A 23 -14.99 -9.56 8.25
N ALA A 24 -14.14 -9.28 7.25
CA ALA A 24 -14.01 -7.94 6.70
C ALA A 24 -15.36 -7.43 6.15
N ARG A 25 -16.08 -8.27 5.40
CA ARG A 25 -17.42 -7.92 4.89
C ARG A 25 -18.43 -7.67 6.01
N ALA A 26 -18.41 -8.50 7.05
CA ALA A 26 -19.29 -8.35 8.21
C ALA A 26 -19.07 -7.03 8.99
N GLN A 27 -17.83 -6.50 8.97
CA GLN A 27 -17.46 -5.19 9.53
C GLN A 27 -17.76 -4.02 8.55
N GLY A 28 -18.41 -4.28 7.41
CA GLY A 28 -18.85 -3.26 6.45
C GLY A 28 -17.80 -2.87 5.39
N PHE A 29 -16.67 -3.57 5.31
CA PHE A 29 -15.71 -3.32 4.24
C PHE A 29 -16.19 -3.87 2.91
N THR A 30 -16.03 -3.09 1.85
CA THR A 30 -16.45 -3.45 0.48
C THR A 30 -15.26 -3.82 -0.40
N CYS A 31 -14.05 -3.48 0.01
CA CYS A 31 -12.83 -3.85 -0.70
C CYS A 31 -11.70 -4.22 0.25
N VAL A 32 -10.68 -4.88 -0.28
CA VAL A 32 -9.54 -5.38 0.49
C VAL A 32 -8.21 -5.19 -0.25
N HIS A 33 -7.15 -5.02 0.54
CA HIS A 33 -5.76 -5.18 0.13
C HIS A 33 -5.31 -6.58 0.57
N ILE A 34 -4.89 -7.41 -0.38
CA ILE A 34 -4.43 -8.78 -0.15
C ILE A 34 -2.90 -8.84 -0.30
N ALA A 35 -2.21 -9.36 0.71
CA ALA A 35 -0.82 -9.79 0.64
C ALA A 35 -0.79 -11.32 0.86
N MET A 36 -0.53 -12.10 -0.19
CA MET A 36 -0.66 -13.57 -0.16
C MET A 36 0.16 -14.20 0.96
N SER A 37 1.39 -13.72 1.18
CA SER A 37 2.27 -14.21 2.24
C SER A 37 1.75 -13.94 3.67
N LYS A 38 0.77 -13.08 3.83
CA LYS A 38 0.16 -12.73 5.12
C LYS A 38 -1.17 -13.43 5.38
N VAL A 39 -1.81 -13.94 4.32
CA VAL A 39 -3.16 -14.52 4.40
C VAL A 39 -3.21 -16.01 4.07
N ILE A 40 -2.20 -16.54 3.38
CA ILE A 40 -2.05 -17.96 3.08
C ILE A 40 -0.96 -18.56 3.96
N PRO A 41 -1.29 -19.46 4.90
CA PRO A 41 -0.28 -20.10 5.75
C PRO A 41 0.80 -20.80 4.93
N GLY A 42 2.06 -20.56 5.27
CA GLY A 42 3.22 -21.19 4.61
C GLY A 42 3.57 -20.62 3.22
N PHE A 43 2.84 -19.63 2.70
CA PHE A 43 3.19 -19.00 1.44
C PHE A 43 4.49 -18.20 1.57
N LYS A 44 5.49 -18.53 0.75
CA LYS A 44 6.74 -17.79 0.63
C LYS A 44 6.74 -17.01 -0.69
N MET A 45 7.21 -15.78 -0.65
CA MET A 45 7.27 -14.94 -1.84
C MET A 45 8.13 -15.56 -2.95
N SER A 46 9.20 -16.27 -2.61
CA SER A 46 10.04 -17.01 -3.57
C SER A 46 9.27 -18.06 -4.38
N ASP A 47 8.20 -18.60 -3.81
CA ASP A 47 7.45 -19.69 -4.41
C ASP A 47 6.25 -19.15 -5.24
N ALA A 48 6.04 -17.84 -5.23
CA ALA A 48 4.93 -17.19 -5.94
C ALA A 48 4.82 -17.57 -7.43
N PRO A 49 5.92 -17.68 -8.21
CA PRO A 49 5.81 -18.09 -9.61
C PRO A 49 5.18 -19.47 -9.81
N ALA A 50 5.33 -20.36 -8.84
CA ALA A 50 4.77 -21.73 -8.89
C ALA A 50 3.38 -21.81 -8.22
N LEU A 51 3.13 -21.00 -7.19
CA LEU A 51 1.92 -21.09 -6.36
C LEU A 51 0.76 -20.22 -6.86
N LEU A 52 1.05 -19.10 -7.53
CA LEU A 52 0.02 -18.19 -8.05
C LEU A 52 -0.52 -18.70 -9.40
N THR A 53 -1.29 -19.79 -9.33
CA THR A 53 -1.87 -20.48 -10.50
C THR A 53 -3.27 -19.96 -10.83
N GLU A 54 -3.80 -20.33 -12.01
CA GLU A 54 -5.17 -20.01 -12.41
C GLU A 54 -6.21 -20.71 -11.51
N GLU A 55 -5.91 -21.92 -11.02
CA GLU A 55 -6.77 -22.66 -10.10
C GLU A 55 -6.91 -21.91 -8.78
N LEU A 56 -5.81 -21.51 -8.17
CA LEU A 56 -5.83 -20.70 -6.95
C LEU A 56 -6.53 -19.36 -7.20
N ALA A 57 -6.32 -18.76 -8.36
CA ALA A 57 -7.00 -17.50 -8.72
C ALA A 57 -8.52 -17.70 -8.83
N ALA A 58 -8.99 -18.80 -9.38
CA ALA A 58 -10.42 -19.13 -9.45
C ALA A 58 -11.03 -19.28 -8.04
N GLU A 59 -10.31 -19.94 -7.12
CA GLU A 59 -10.74 -20.06 -5.72
C GLU A 59 -10.84 -18.69 -5.04
N VAL A 60 -9.79 -17.87 -5.14
CA VAL A 60 -9.76 -16.52 -4.53
C VAL A 60 -10.86 -15.64 -5.10
N ARG A 61 -11.01 -15.61 -6.42
CA ARG A 61 -12.07 -14.85 -7.10
C ARG A 61 -13.46 -15.32 -6.64
N GLY A 62 -13.69 -16.63 -6.59
CA GLY A 62 -14.96 -17.19 -6.11
C GLY A 62 -15.31 -16.77 -4.68
N LEU A 63 -14.32 -16.66 -3.80
CA LEU A 63 -14.51 -16.14 -2.43
C LEU A 63 -14.84 -14.64 -2.43
N LEU A 64 -14.13 -13.84 -3.21
CA LEU A 64 -14.39 -12.41 -3.34
C LEU A 64 -15.81 -12.14 -3.86
N GLU A 65 -16.22 -12.85 -4.92
CA GLU A 65 -17.57 -12.78 -5.49
C GLU A 65 -18.64 -13.24 -4.49
N LYS A 66 -18.41 -14.35 -3.79
CA LYS A 66 -19.33 -14.92 -2.79
C LYS A 66 -19.70 -13.91 -1.70
N TYR A 67 -18.73 -13.13 -1.26
CA TYR A 67 -18.93 -12.15 -0.18
C TYR A 67 -19.16 -10.72 -0.70
N GLY A 68 -19.13 -10.48 -2.01
CA GLY A 68 -19.27 -9.15 -2.58
C GLY A 68 -18.19 -8.19 -2.12
N VAL A 69 -16.92 -8.64 -2.15
CA VAL A 69 -15.75 -7.86 -1.75
C VAL A 69 -14.79 -7.75 -2.94
N GLU A 70 -14.32 -6.54 -3.23
CA GLU A 70 -13.36 -6.29 -4.32
C GLU A 70 -11.91 -6.38 -3.81
N CYS A 71 -11.01 -6.96 -4.59
CA CYS A 71 -9.58 -6.84 -4.35
C CYS A 71 -9.07 -5.58 -5.05
N VAL A 72 -8.81 -4.51 -4.30
CA VAL A 72 -8.29 -3.25 -4.86
C VAL A 72 -6.78 -3.24 -4.96
N LEU A 73 -6.09 -4.07 -4.18
CA LEU A 73 -4.63 -4.17 -4.17
C LEU A 73 -4.20 -5.60 -3.90
N LEU A 74 -3.34 -6.14 -4.75
CA LEU A 74 -2.51 -7.31 -4.48
C LEU A 74 -1.09 -6.84 -4.15
N GLY A 75 -0.69 -6.92 -2.88
CA GLY A 75 0.59 -6.43 -2.40
C GLY A 75 1.76 -7.37 -2.74
N CYS A 76 2.83 -6.81 -3.30
CA CYS A 76 4.09 -7.49 -3.57
C CYS A 76 5.26 -6.58 -3.17
N TYR A 77 5.71 -6.67 -1.93
CA TYR A 77 6.68 -5.75 -1.33
C TYR A 77 8.08 -6.35 -1.31
N LEU A 78 8.76 -6.35 -2.46
CA LEU A 78 10.14 -6.81 -2.62
C LEU A 78 11.02 -5.69 -3.17
N ASN A 79 12.32 -5.75 -2.87
CA ASN A 79 13.28 -4.74 -3.29
C ASN A 79 13.56 -4.79 -4.81
N LEU A 80 12.88 -3.95 -5.57
CA LEU A 80 13.11 -3.81 -7.01
C LEU A 80 14.45 -3.13 -7.36
N ALA A 81 15.05 -2.39 -6.42
CA ALA A 81 16.31 -1.67 -6.64
C ALA A 81 17.54 -2.42 -6.12
N SER A 82 17.45 -3.74 -5.90
CA SER A 82 18.60 -4.53 -5.49
C SER A 82 19.75 -4.43 -6.51
N PRO A 83 20.98 -4.19 -6.07
CA PRO A 83 22.16 -4.20 -6.96
C PRO A 83 22.56 -5.62 -7.38
N ASP A 84 22.13 -6.65 -6.68
CA ASP A 84 22.32 -8.05 -7.02
C ASP A 84 21.42 -8.44 -8.20
N LEU A 85 22.01 -8.67 -9.36
CA LEU A 85 21.30 -8.96 -10.61
C LEU A 85 20.55 -10.29 -10.55
N GLU A 86 21.14 -11.33 -9.96
CA GLU A 86 20.49 -12.63 -9.87
C GLU A 86 19.28 -12.58 -8.94
N ALA A 87 19.41 -11.92 -7.80
CA ALA A 87 18.29 -11.67 -6.88
C ALA A 87 17.21 -10.81 -7.54
N HIS A 88 17.62 -9.82 -8.33
CA HIS A 88 16.69 -8.97 -9.06
C HIS A 88 15.89 -9.74 -10.11
N GLU A 89 16.53 -10.59 -10.92
CA GLU A 89 15.82 -11.46 -11.89
C GLU A 89 14.77 -12.34 -11.22
N LYS A 90 15.10 -12.97 -10.09
CA LYS A 90 14.13 -13.74 -9.31
C LYS A 90 12.97 -12.87 -8.82
N THR A 91 13.27 -11.65 -8.40
CA THR A 91 12.27 -10.67 -7.98
C THR A 91 11.35 -10.29 -9.13
N LEU A 92 11.86 -10.09 -10.33
CA LEU A 92 11.05 -9.81 -11.52
C LEU A 92 10.04 -10.92 -11.82
N GLU A 93 10.44 -12.19 -11.72
CA GLU A 93 9.53 -13.32 -11.93
C GLU A 93 8.42 -13.38 -10.88
N ILE A 94 8.71 -13.00 -9.64
CA ILE A 94 7.69 -12.88 -8.59
C ILE A 94 6.69 -11.76 -8.91
N TYR A 95 7.15 -10.59 -9.35
CA TYR A 95 6.24 -9.50 -9.76
C TYR A 95 5.40 -9.87 -10.98
N LYS A 96 5.98 -10.54 -11.97
CA LYS A 96 5.22 -11.03 -13.14
C LYS A 96 4.14 -12.03 -12.73
N ALA A 97 4.45 -12.93 -11.79
CA ALA A 97 3.46 -13.86 -11.25
C ALA A 97 2.31 -13.13 -10.54
N HIS A 98 2.61 -12.11 -9.71
CA HIS A 98 1.60 -11.30 -9.05
C HIS A 98 0.74 -10.51 -10.06
N LEU A 99 1.31 -9.96 -11.11
CA LEU A 99 0.57 -9.26 -12.17
C LEU A 99 -0.41 -10.18 -12.91
N ARG A 100 0.03 -11.39 -13.29
CA ARG A 100 -0.88 -12.40 -13.88
C ARG A 100 -2.00 -12.78 -12.91
N PHE A 101 -1.63 -13.08 -11.68
CA PHE A 101 -2.58 -13.47 -10.65
C PHE A 101 -3.59 -12.36 -10.33
N ALA A 102 -3.13 -11.10 -10.24
CA ALA A 102 -4.02 -9.95 -10.07
C ALA A 102 -5.07 -9.87 -11.18
N LYS A 103 -4.65 -10.07 -12.43
CA LYS A 103 -5.57 -10.11 -13.58
C LYS A 103 -6.59 -11.25 -13.44
N TRP A 104 -6.17 -12.44 -13.03
CA TRP A 104 -7.06 -13.60 -12.89
C TRP A 104 -8.06 -13.47 -11.75
N ILE A 105 -7.67 -12.86 -10.63
CA ILE A 105 -8.61 -12.62 -9.51
C ILE A 105 -9.47 -11.37 -9.68
N GLY A 106 -9.23 -10.56 -10.72
CA GLY A 106 -9.90 -9.29 -10.90
C GLY A 106 -9.45 -8.19 -9.95
N ALA A 107 -8.22 -8.26 -9.42
CA ALA A 107 -7.67 -7.20 -8.59
C ALA A 107 -7.43 -5.93 -9.41
N LYS A 108 -7.71 -4.77 -8.82
CA LYS A 108 -7.51 -3.48 -9.50
C LYS A 108 -6.04 -3.25 -9.85
N MET A 109 -5.11 -3.57 -8.93
CA MET A 109 -3.68 -3.35 -9.13
C MET A 109 -2.80 -4.31 -8.34
N VAL A 110 -1.53 -4.42 -8.78
CA VAL A 110 -0.41 -4.91 -7.96
C VAL A 110 0.33 -3.70 -7.41
N GLY A 111 0.67 -3.71 -6.12
CA GLY A 111 1.36 -2.59 -5.49
C GLY A 111 2.63 -2.96 -4.78
N THR A 112 3.57 -2.00 -4.71
CA THR A 112 4.86 -2.13 -4.04
C THR A 112 5.36 -0.80 -3.50
N GLU A 113 6.21 -0.86 -2.47
CA GLU A 113 7.14 0.21 -2.12
C GLU A 113 8.32 0.24 -3.09
N THR A 114 9.17 1.27 -3.01
CA THR A 114 10.17 1.54 -4.07
C THR A 114 11.57 1.03 -3.79
N GLY A 115 11.82 0.45 -2.62
CA GLY A 115 13.07 -0.24 -2.34
C GLY A 115 14.24 0.64 -1.92
N ALA A 116 15.41 -0.01 -1.83
CA ALA A 116 16.68 0.60 -1.45
C ALA A 116 17.82 0.07 -2.36
N PRO A 117 18.89 0.88 -2.62
CA PRO A 117 19.98 0.48 -3.52
C PRO A 117 21.00 -0.43 -2.82
N ASN A 118 20.50 -1.39 -2.04
CA ASN A 118 21.32 -2.39 -1.35
C ASN A 118 20.56 -3.72 -1.20
N THR A 119 21.29 -4.80 -0.95
CA THR A 119 20.72 -6.15 -0.84
C THR A 119 19.90 -6.36 0.45
N GLY A 120 20.13 -5.54 1.47
CA GLY A 120 19.46 -5.65 2.76
C GLY A 120 18.10 -4.97 2.82
N TYR A 121 17.67 -4.29 1.77
CA TYR A 121 16.44 -3.48 1.73
C TYR A 121 16.38 -2.47 2.90
N LYS A 122 17.52 -1.87 3.22
CA LYS A 122 17.66 -0.95 4.36
C LYS A 122 17.83 0.47 3.88
N THR A 123 17.21 1.40 4.59
CA THR A 123 17.45 2.83 4.40
C THR A 123 18.93 3.15 4.57
N CYS A 124 19.47 3.92 3.64
CA CYS A 124 20.84 4.41 3.65
C CYS A 124 20.92 5.77 2.95
N PRO A 125 21.98 6.55 3.15
CA PRO A 125 22.12 7.86 2.49
C PRO A 125 22.01 7.79 0.97
N GLU A 126 22.44 6.71 0.38
CA GLU A 126 22.39 6.48 -1.07
C GLU A 126 20.94 6.40 -1.62
N CYS A 127 19.95 6.06 -0.77
CA CYS A 127 18.53 6.07 -1.18
C CYS A 127 18.11 7.44 -1.76
N TYR A 128 18.72 8.52 -1.30
CA TYR A 128 18.32 9.88 -1.63
C TYR A 128 19.06 10.48 -2.82
N THR A 129 19.98 9.74 -3.44
CA THR A 129 20.78 10.21 -4.59
C THR A 129 20.01 10.11 -5.92
N GLU A 130 20.46 10.83 -6.93
CA GLU A 130 19.91 10.72 -8.29
C GLU A 130 20.26 9.38 -8.93
N GLU A 131 21.44 8.86 -8.62
CA GLU A 131 21.89 7.54 -9.10
C GLU A 131 20.94 6.43 -8.61
N ALA A 132 20.49 6.49 -7.35
CA ALA A 132 19.52 5.53 -6.83
C ALA A 132 18.15 5.67 -7.53
N LEU A 133 17.68 6.89 -7.81
CA LEU A 133 16.45 7.10 -8.55
C LEU A 133 16.55 6.51 -9.97
N GLN A 134 17.66 6.76 -10.65
CA GLN A 134 17.90 6.21 -11.97
C GLN A 134 17.99 4.68 -11.94
N LEU A 135 18.67 4.12 -10.94
CA LEU A 135 18.71 2.67 -10.72
C LEU A 135 17.30 2.09 -10.53
N PHE A 136 16.46 2.73 -9.71
CA PHE A 136 15.09 2.28 -9.51
C PHE A 136 14.29 2.30 -10.83
N ILE A 137 14.38 3.38 -11.61
CA ILE A 137 13.70 3.49 -12.91
C ILE A 137 14.15 2.36 -13.84
N GLU A 138 15.46 2.10 -13.93
CA GLU A 138 16.01 1.01 -14.75
C GLU A 138 15.46 -0.35 -14.29
N ARG A 139 15.52 -0.61 -12.98
CA ARG A 139 15.16 -1.90 -12.39
C ARG A 139 13.66 -2.19 -12.40
N VAL A 140 12.81 -1.17 -12.30
CA VAL A 140 11.34 -1.35 -12.35
C VAL A 140 10.82 -1.46 -13.79
N THR A 141 11.58 -1.01 -14.78
CA THR A 141 11.19 -0.99 -16.21
C THR A 141 10.60 -2.33 -16.70
N PRO A 142 11.21 -3.50 -16.45
CA PRO A 142 10.64 -4.78 -16.92
C PRO A 142 9.27 -5.09 -16.29
N VAL A 143 9.01 -4.68 -15.06
CA VAL A 143 7.72 -4.86 -14.39
C VAL A 143 6.66 -3.96 -15.03
N VAL A 144 6.99 -2.69 -15.28
CA VAL A 144 6.08 -1.74 -15.92
C VAL A 144 5.72 -2.20 -17.34
N ARG A 145 6.69 -2.64 -18.12
CA ARG A 145 6.44 -3.17 -19.48
C ARG A 145 5.55 -4.41 -19.47
N TYR A 146 5.80 -5.32 -18.53
CA TYR A 146 4.95 -6.49 -18.40
C TYR A 146 3.53 -6.14 -17.93
N ALA A 147 3.36 -5.14 -17.08
CA ALA A 147 2.06 -4.61 -16.68
C ALA A 147 1.29 -4.03 -17.90
N GLU A 148 1.99 -3.30 -18.78
CA GLU A 148 1.44 -2.79 -20.04
C GLU A 148 1.00 -3.91 -20.98
N GLU A 149 1.82 -4.95 -21.17
CA GLU A 149 1.49 -6.12 -21.99
C GLU A 149 0.24 -6.83 -21.51
N LEU A 150 0.06 -6.93 -20.19
CA LEU A 150 -1.11 -7.54 -19.59
C LEU A 150 -2.35 -6.61 -19.57
N GLY A 151 -2.15 -5.30 -19.70
CA GLY A 151 -3.19 -4.31 -19.40
C GLY A 151 -3.60 -4.34 -17.91
N GLN A 152 -2.66 -4.69 -17.00
CA GLN A 152 -2.86 -4.75 -15.57
C GLN A 152 -2.16 -3.57 -14.89
N MET A 153 -2.84 -2.93 -13.95
CA MET A 153 -2.26 -1.80 -13.24
C MET A 153 -1.18 -2.26 -12.26
N PHE A 154 -0.05 -1.57 -12.27
CA PHE A 154 1.03 -1.65 -11.30
C PHE A 154 1.17 -0.31 -10.60
N SER A 155 1.30 -0.30 -9.28
CA SER A 155 1.35 0.94 -8.51
C SER A 155 2.55 0.97 -7.58
N ILE A 156 3.20 2.13 -7.51
CA ILE A 156 4.29 2.39 -6.58
C ILE A 156 3.81 3.25 -5.43
N GLU A 157 4.33 2.98 -4.24
CA GLU A 157 4.07 3.73 -3.03
C GLU A 157 5.33 4.48 -2.61
N PRO A 158 5.33 5.83 -2.63
CA PRO A 158 6.44 6.61 -2.14
C PRO A 158 6.55 6.51 -0.62
N VAL A 159 7.77 6.30 -0.13
CA VAL A 159 8.06 6.10 1.30
C VAL A 159 9.31 6.89 1.67
N VAL A 160 9.23 7.74 2.68
CA VAL A 160 10.29 8.69 3.09
C VAL A 160 11.67 8.05 3.25
N ARG A 161 11.76 6.79 3.61
CA ARG A 161 13.02 6.05 3.81
C ARG A 161 13.45 5.17 2.63
N HIS A 162 12.75 5.25 1.49
CA HIS A 162 13.08 4.51 0.27
C HIS A 162 13.64 5.44 -0.82
N ILE A 163 13.95 4.87 -1.98
CA ILE A 163 14.50 5.62 -3.11
C ILE A 163 13.50 6.68 -3.59
N VAL A 164 12.22 6.35 -3.72
CA VAL A 164 11.18 7.33 -4.04
C VAL A 164 10.62 7.86 -2.73
N SER A 165 11.38 8.79 -2.13
CA SER A 165 11.17 9.29 -0.79
C SER A 165 10.28 10.52 -0.68
N THR A 166 9.98 11.17 -1.80
CA THR A 166 9.18 12.40 -1.84
C THR A 166 8.13 12.37 -2.94
N PRO A 167 7.07 13.18 -2.83
CA PRO A 167 6.08 13.34 -3.91
C PRO A 167 6.71 13.76 -5.24
N GLU A 168 7.72 14.65 -5.21
CA GLU A 168 8.43 15.08 -6.41
C GLU A 168 9.16 13.91 -7.10
N ARG A 169 9.91 13.10 -6.35
CA ARG A 169 10.61 11.93 -6.90
C ARG A 169 9.63 10.93 -7.49
N CYS A 170 8.48 10.72 -6.84
CA CYS A 170 7.42 9.86 -7.34
C CYS A 170 6.84 10.40 -8.66
N GLN A 171 6.51 11.68 -8.72
CA GLN A 171 6.04 12.34 -9.94
C GLN A 171 7.02 12.15 -11.10
N ARG A 172 8.32 12.35 -10.87
CA ARG A 172 9.38 12.14 -11.89
C ARG A 172 9.39 10.71 -12.42
N VAL A 173 9.21 9.69 -11.56
CA VAL A 173 9.12 8.29 -12.00
C VAL A 173 7.89 8.06 -12.86
N ILE A 174 6.71 8.54 -12.42
CA ILE A 174 5.47 8.38 -13.18
C ILE A 174 5.56 9.07 -14.56
N GLU A 175 6.08 10.29 -14.60
CA GLU A 175 6.25 11.06 -15.84
C GLU A 175 7.30 10.46 -16.79
N HIS A 176 8.38 9.86 -16.23
CA HIS A 176 9.38 9.16 -17.03
C HIS A 176 8.76 8.01 -17.85
N PHE A 177 7.92 7.20 -17.22
CA PHE A 177 7.27 6.08 -17.93
C PHE A 177 6.09 6.54 -18.79
N ASN A 178 5.39 7.57 -18.36
CA ASN A 178 4.16 8.06 -19.01
C ASN A 178 3.21 6.93 -19.42
N SER A 179 3.09 5.93 -18.53
CA SER A 179 2.36 4.69 -18.77
C SER A 179 0.97 4.75 -18.16
N PRO A 180 -0.09 4.31 -18.88
CA PRO A 180 -1.41 4.18 -18.28
C PRO A 180 -1.48 3.07 -17.23
N CYS A 181 -0.52 2.14 -17.22
CA CYS A 181 -0.48 1.02 -16.29
C CYS A 181 0.34 1.31 -15.03
N LEU A 182 1.18 2.36 -15.00
CA LEU A 182 1.91 2.74 -13.78
C LEU A 182 1.15 3.83 -13.02
N ARG A 183 0.81 3.56 -11.77
CA ARG A 183 0.00 4.42 -10.91
C ARG A 183 0.62 4.56 -9.52
N VAL A 184 -0.05 5.33 -8.66
CA VAL A 184 0.43 5.64 -7.31
C VAL A 184 -0.54 5.07 -6.26
N ILE A 185 0.02 4.45 -5.24
CA ILE A 185 -0.61 4.27 -3.93
C ILE A 185 -0.15 5.46 -3.10
N LEU A 186 -1.07 6.30 -2.65
CA LEU A 186 -0.74 7.44 -1.82
C LEU A 186 -1.01 7.12 -0.35
N ASP A 187 0.07 6.95 0.41
CA ASP A 187 0.07 6.88 1.86
C ASP A 187 0.75 8.13 2.42
N ALA A 188 -0.04 9.02 2.99
CA ALA A 188 0.49 10.28 3.48
C ALA A 188 1.38 10.10 4.72
N VAL A 189 1.14 9.08 5.56
CA VAL A 189 1.99 8.80 6.74
C VAL A 189 3.34 8.25 6.33
N ASN A 190 3.42 7.47 5.25
CA ASN A 190 4.68 6.96 4.73
C ASN A 190 5.61 8.04 4.15
N LEU A 191 5.09 9.25 3.91
CA LEU A 191 5.87 10.43 3.52
C LEU A 191 6.37 11.25 4.72
N LEU A 192 5.98 10.88 5.94
CA LEU A 192 6.35 11.59 7.16
C LEU A 192 7.51 10.89 7.87
N ASP A 193 8.32 11.73 8.53
CA ASP A 193 9.34 11.35 9.49
C ASP A 193 9.33 12.31 10.67
N ARG A 194 10.26 12.12 11.61
CA ARG A 194 10.40 13.00 12.79
C ARG A 194 10.57 14.46 12.41
N ASP A 195 11.30 14.75 11.33
CA ASP A 195 11.73 16.11 10.98
C ASP A 195 10.61 16.89 10.28
N ASN A 196 9.80 16.21 9.44
CA ASN A 196 8.72 16.84 8.69
C ASN A 196 7.31 16.66 9.29
N ALA A 197 7.14 15.80 10.28
CA ALA A 197 5.83 15.59 10.94
C ALA A 197 5.22 16.87 11.55
N PRO A 198 6.00 17.84 12.09
CA PRO A 198 5.45 19.15 12.50
C PRO A 198 4.77 19.93 11.36
N HIS A 199 5.12 19.62 10.12
CA HIS A 199 4.58 20.19 8.87
C HIS A 199 3.75 19.20 8.06
N ALA A 200 3.17 18.18 8.71
CA ALA A 200 2.43 17.10 8.03
C ALA A 200 1.35 17.60 7.07
N GLN A 201 0.67 18.71 7.40
CA GLN A 201 -0.37 19.27 6.53
C GLN A 201 0.21 19.79 5.19
N GLU A 202 1.39 20.38 5.21
CA GLU A 202 2.10 20.87 4.02
C GLU A 202 2.58 19.70 3.16
N VAL A 203 3.12 18.65 3.79
CA VAL A 203 3.55 17.41 3.11
C VAL A 203 2.36 16.73 2.42
N VAL A 204 1.22 16.61 3.12
CA VAL A 204 -0.01 16.04 2.56
C VAL A 204 -0.54 16.88 1.41
N ALA A 205 -0.55 18.21 1.54
CA ALA A 205 -1.02 19.11 0.48
C ALA A 205 -0.13 19.01 -0.78
N ASP A 206 1.19 18.96 -0.63
CA ASP A 206 2.12 18.76 -1.76
C ASP A 206 1.90 17.38 -2.41
N ALA A 207 1.76 16.32 -1.61
CA ALA A 207 1.51 14.98 -2.10
C ALA A 207 0.19 14.89 -2.89
N VAL A 208 -0.89 15.47 -2.39
CA VAL A 208 -2.18 15.52 -3.09
C VAL A 208 -2.08 16.35 -4.38
N SER A 209 -1.40 17.49 -4.33
CA SER A 209 -1.22 18.36 -5.50
C SER A 209 -0.43 17.67 -6.63
N ARG A 210 0.68 17.03 -6.30
CA ARG A 210 1.56 16.39 -7.30
C ARG A 210 1.05 15.04 -7.77
N LEU A 211 0.59 14.21 -6.82
CA LEU A 211 0.31 12.80 -7.07
C LEU A 211 -1.17 12.48 -7.17
N GLY A 212 -2.06 13.37 -6.74
CA GLY A 212 -3.49 13.12 -6.70
C GLY A 212 -4.07 12.66 -8.04
N GLN A 213 -3.59 13.18 -9.17
CA GLN A 213 -4.03 12.75 -10.50
C GLN A 213 -3.57 11.34 -10.89
N TYR A 214 -2.51 10.83 -10.27
CA TYR A 214 -1.94 9.50 -10.54
C TYR A 214 -2.34 8.47 -9.49
N ALA A 215 -2.90 8.92 -8.35
CA ALA A 215 -3.31 8.04 -7.26
C ALA A 215 -4.53 7.21 -7.67
N GLU A 216 -4.47 5.90 -7.46
CA GLU A 216 -5.56 4.96 -7.72
C GLU A 216 -5.98 4.18 -6.47
N LEU A 217 -5.26 4.39 -5.37
CA LEU A 217 -5.53 3.89 -4.04
C LEU A 217 -4.94 4.85 -3.01
N LEU A 218 -5.65 5.07 -1.91
CA LEU A 218 -5.08 5.70 -0.71
C LEU A 218 -4.90 4.63 0.38
N HIS A 219 -3.71 4.55 0.96
CA HIS A 219 -3.53 3.88 2.25
C HIS A 219 -3.81 4.88 3.36
N ILE A 220 -4.61 4.46 4.33
CA ILE A 220 -5.07 5.32 5.43
C ILE A 220 -4.67 4.71 6.76
N LYS A 221 -3.80 5.41 7.45
CA LYS A 221 -3.39 5.17 8.83
C LYS A 221 -3.15 6.50 9.53
N ASP A 222 -2.77 6.46 10.77
CA ASP A 222 -2.48 7.61 11.60
C ASP A 222 -1.04 7.59 12.09
N PHE A 223 -0.60 8.67 12.72
CA PHE A 223 0.70 8.73 13.36
C PHE A 223 0.66 9.50 14.68
N ILE A 224 1.58 9.15 15.56
CA ILE A 224 1.88 9.90 16.78
C ILE A 224 3.40 10.14 16.83
N PRO A 225 3.88 11.37 17.07
CA PRO A 225 5.30 11.64 17.23
C PRO A 225 5.92 10.81 18.36
N GLU A 226 7.10 10.22 18.11
CA GLU A 226 7.88 9.48 19.09
C GLU A 226 8.22 10.34 20.31
N ASN A 227 8.48 9.68 21.44
CA ASN A 227 8.89 10.33 22.69
C ASN A 227 7.84 11.27 23.32
N THR A 228 6.58 11.11 22.98
CA THR A 228 5.46 11.77 23.65
C THR A 228 4.80 10.82 24.66
N PRO A 229 4.20 11.33 25.76
CA PRO A 229 3.44 10.48 26.69
C PRO A 229 2.33 9.67 25.99
N ARG A 230 1.70 10.25 24.99
CA ARG A 230 0.66 9.61 24.17
C ARG A 230 1.22 8.46 23.30
N CYS A 231 2.43 8.60 22.78
CA CYS A 231 3.12 7.53 22.06
C CYS A 231 3.41 6.33 22.97
N ILE A 232 3.91 6.59 24.18
CA ILE A 232 4.21 5.54 25.18
C ILE A 232 2.94 4.79 25.57
N GLU A 233 1.86 5.51 25.84
CA GLU A 233 0.55 4.92 26.17
C GLU A 233 0.01 4.08 25.00
N ALA A 234 0.05 4.59 23.77
CA ALA A 234 -0.43 3.89 22.59
C ALA A 234 0.36 2.61 22.33
N GLN A 235 1.69 2.62 22.48
CA GLN A 235 2.50 1.40 22.36
C GLN A 235 2.14 0.32 23.38
N ALA A 236 1.72 0.72 24.58
CA ALA A 236 1.35 -0.19 25.64
C ALA A 236 -0.09 -0.75 25.50
N THR A 237 -0.99 -0.03 24.84
CA THR A 237 -2.44 -0.31 24.88
C THR A 237 -3.03 -0.67 23.52
N VAL A 238 -2.40 -0.27 22.42
CA VAL A 238 -2.92 -0.50 21.06
C VAL A 238 -2.10 -1.58 20.37
N ALA A 239 -2.77 -2.59 19.87
CA ALA A 239 -2.14 -3.65 19.07
C ALA A 239 -1.96 -3.20 17.60
N ASN A 240 -0.98 -3.82 16.93
CA ASN A 240 -0.66 -3.57 15.51
C ASN A 240 -0.19 -2.13 15.24
N VAL A 241 0.71 -1.64 16.06
CA VAL A 241 1.42 -0.36 15.87
C VAL A 241 2.85 -0.64 15.40
N ASP A 242 3.42 0.27 14.65
CA ASP A 242 4.80 0.16 14.13
C ASP A 242 5.55 1.47 14.31
N MET A 243 6.81 1.39 14.77
CA MET A 243 7.70 2.54 14.83
C MET A 243 8.35 2.77 13.48
N PHE A 244 8.04 3.90 12.87
CA PHE A 244 8.44 4.24 11.53
C PHE A 244 9.02 5.65 11.47
N SER A 245 10.30 5.78 11.14
CA SER A 245 10.96 7.09 10.92
C SER A 245 10.79 8.11 12.05
N GLY A 246 10.76 7.63 13.31
CA GLY A 246 10.56 8.48 14.50
C GLY A 246 9.09 8.83 14.78
N LEU A 247 8.17 8.11 14.15
CA LEU A 247 6.73 8.20 14.38
C LEU A 247 6.17 6.84 14.76
N LEU A 248 5.17 6.80 15.62
CA LEU A 248 4.36 5.62 15.84
C LEU A 248 3.24 5.60 14.80
N SER A 249 3.30 4.64 13.89
CA SER A 249 2.23 4.37 12.93
C SER A 249 1.12 3.57 13.62
N ILE A 250 -0.12 4.01 13.49
CA ILE A 250 -1.27 3.51 14.25
C ILE A 250 -2.55 3.57 13.40
N ALA A 251 -3.61 2.90 13.83
CA ALA A 251 -4.88 2.89 13.13
C ALA A 251 -5.51 4.29 13.01
N CYS A 252 -6.22 4.51 11.92
CA CYS A 252 -6.96 5.72 11.60
C CYS A 252 -7.86 6.18 12.76
N GLY A 253 -7.77 7.46 13.11
CA GLY A 253 -8.54 8.11 14.17
C GLY A 253 -7.91 8.04 15.57
N LEU A 254 -6.69 7.49 15.67
CA LEU A 254 -5.98 7.38 16.95
C LEU A 254 -4.77 8.34 17.07
N GLY A 255 -4.42 9.03 16.01
CA GLY A 255 -3.25 9.90 15.94
C GLY A 255 -3.56 11.36 15.58
N ASP A 256 -2.66 11.97 14.82
CA ASP A 256 -2.63 13.41 14.53
C ASP A 256 -2.89 13.72 13.03
N MET A 257 -3.27 12.71 12.22
CA MET A 257 -3.48 12.89 10.79
C MET A 257 -4.75 13.72 10.50
N ASN A 258 -4.61 14.72 9.63
CA ASN A 258 -5.75 15.39 9.02
C ASN A 258 -6.15 14.67 7.72
N TYR A 259 -7.24 13.93 7.75
CA TYR A 259 -7.71 13.14 6.61
C TYR A 259 -8.47 13.94 5.55
N LYS A 260 -8.87 15.19 5.84
CA LYS A 260 -9.72 15.96 4.93
C LYS A 260 -9.19 16.04 3.49
N PRO A 261 -7.92 16.40 3.21
CA PRO A 261 -7.42 16.45 1.83
C PRO A 261 -7.44 15.10 1.12
N LEU A 262 -7.22 14.00 1.87
CA LEU A 262 -7.22 12.65 1.34
C LEU A 262 -8.63 12.16 1.02
N THR A 263 -9.61 12.42 1.91
CA THR A 263 -11.00 12.04 1.68
C THR A 263 -11.62 12.87 0.56
N GLU A 264 -11.32 14.17 0.45
CA GLU A 264 -11.74 15.01 -0.68
C GLU A 264 -11.20 14.47 -2.01
N LEU A 265 -9.92 14.09 -2.07
CA LEU A 265 -9.33 13.46 -3.26
C LEU A 265 -10.02 12.14 -3.59
N ALA A 266 -10.22 11.27 -2.59
CA ALA A 266 -10.86 9.97 -2.79
C ALA A 266 -12.28 10.12 -3.32
N MET A 267 -13.07 11.01 -2.76
CA MET A 267 -14.45 11.26 -3.18
C MET A 267 -14.52 11.90 -4.57
N ALA A 268 -13.68 12.89 -4.86
CA ALA A 268 -13.65 13.58 -6.16
C ALA A 268 -13.27 12.65 -7.32
N ARG A 269 -12.39 11.67 -7.06
CA ARG A 269 -11.91 10.73 -8.06
C ARG A 269 -12.51 9.33 -7.96
N SER A 270 -13.36 9.06 -6.98
CA SER A 270 -13.95 7.74 -6.72
C SER A 270 -12.88 6.64 -6.54
N ILE A 271 -11.76 6.96 -5.90
CA ILE A 271 -10.70 5.99 -5.60
C ILE A 271 -10.88 5.36 -4.22
N PRO A 272 -10.56 4.07 -4.06
CA PRO A 272 -10.69 3.40 -2.78
C PRO A 272 -9.67 3.89 -1.75
N MET A 273 -10.03 3.74 -0.47
CA MET A 273 -9.18 3.98 0.69
C MET A 273 -9.04 2.69 1.48
N THR A 274 -7.84 2.16 1.68
CA THR A 274 -7.65 0.96 2.52
C THR A 274 -7.00 1.32 3.85
N LEU A 275 -7.61 0.85 4.93
CA LEU A 275 -7.09 1.04 6.27
C LEU A 275 -5.88 0.15 6.52
N GLU A 276 -4.88 0.72 7.18
CA GLU A 276 -3.67 0.05 7.66
C GLU A 276 -3.51 0.18 9.18
N ASN A 277 -2.62 -0.61 9.76
CA ASN A 277 -2.32 -0.65 11.20
C ASN A 277 -3.54 -0.86 12.08
N THR A 278 -4.56 -1.49 11.51
CA THR A 278 -5.77 -1.91 12.24
C THR A 278 -5.62 -3.32 12.80
N ASN A 279 -6.58 -3.74 13.58
CA ASN A 279 -6.73 -5.10 14.07
C ASN A 279 -8.23 -5.43 14.19
N PRO A 280 -8.62 -6.68 14.44
CA PRO A 280 -10.04 -7.04 14.51
C PRO A 280 -10.89 -6.25 15.49
N GLY A 281 -10.26 -5.68 16.53
CA GLY A 281 -10.96 -4.92 17.58
C GLY A 281 -11.18 -3.45 17.24
N ASN A 282 -10.41 -2.85 16.32
CA ASN A 282 -10.50 -1.43 16.02
C ASN A 282 -10.83 -1.10 14.55
N ALA A 283 -10.77 -2.08 13.64
CA ALA A 283 -10.96 -1.86 12.21
C ALA A 283 -12.31 -1.23 11.86
N GLU A 284 -13.40 -1.70 12.45
CA GLU A 284 -14.73 -1.15 12.24
C GLU A 284 -14.86 0.30 12.75
N ALA A 285 -14.30 0.59 13.92
CA ALA A 285 -14.30 1.94 14.48
C ALA A 285 -13.49 2.91 13.58
N ALA A 286 -12.33 2.48 13.08
CA ALA A 286 -11.51 3.26 12.13
C ALA A 286 -12.27 3.52 10.80
N ARG A 287 -13.00 2.51 10.27
CA ARG A 287 -13.86 2.67 9.08
C ARG A 287 -14.95 3.72 9.32
N ILE A 288 -15.68 3.61 10.44
CA ILE A 288 -16.76 4.54 10.77
C ILE A 288 -16.20 5.97 10.96
N HIS A 289 -15.03 6.10 11.57
CA HIS A 289 -14.37 7.39 11.74
C HIS A 289 -14.04 8.04 10.38
N LEU A 290 -13.39 7.31 9.49
CA LEU A 290 -13.03 7.79 8.16
C LEU A 290 -14.26 8.11 7.30
N GLU A 291 -15.30 7.25 7.36
CA GLU A 291 -16.56 7.46 6.64
C GLU A 291 -17.24 8.76 7.04
N LYS A 292 -17.29 9.06 8.33
CA LYS A 292 -17.85 10.33 8.84
C LYS A 292 -17.10 11.54 8.26
N ILE A 293 -15.78 11.49 8.21
CA ILE A 293 -14.99 12.60 7.64
C ILE A 293 -15.25 12.74 6.14
N ALA A 294 -15.27 11.62 5.41
CA ALA A 294 -15.50 11.63 3.97
C ALA A 294 -16.90 12.14 3.57
N LEU A 295 -17.90 11.97 4.42
CA LEU A 295 -19.28 12.40 4.16
C LEU A 295 -19.57 13.85 4.61
N LEU A 296 -18.63 14.52 5.29
CA LEU A 296 -18.78 15.93 5.69
C LEU A 296 -18.51 16.93 4.55
N HIS A 297 -18.08 16.45 3.42
CA HIS A 297 -17.66 17.23 2.24
C HIS A 297 -18.30 16.67 0.96
#